data_4be483db06b63f78095b1aacbec09a09
#
_entry.id   4be483db06b63f78095b1aacbec09a09
#
_cell.length_a   1.000
_cell.length_b   1.000
_cell.length_c   1.000
_cell.angle_alpha   90.00
_cell.angle_beta   90.00
_cell.angle_gamma   90.00
#
_symmetry.space_group_name_H-M   'P 1'
#
loop_
_entity.id
_entity.type
_entity.pdbx_description
1 polymer ?
#
loop_
_entity_poly.entity_id
_entity_poly.type
_entity_poly.pdbx_seq_one_letter_code
_entity_poly.pdbx_strand_id
1 'polypeptide(L)'
;LYSVLRRRRRINIAISAAILPLVLDESVCNLVENRHFSLMNILQIGKNKLLNFNEQYYDALPVLVDGVSVLLDFKLILLTDVNLVFADNACQMQDCNESMRLEKIVRVFSLLYHDAENMKLSNLYRQLNIEL
;
A
#
# COMPACT_ATOMS: atom_id res chain seq x y z
N LEU A 1 6.82 -3.30 0.53
CA LEU A 1 6.46 -3.46 -0.87
C LEU A 1 6.82 -4.86 -1.40
N TYR A 2 8.06 -5.33 -1.23
CA TYR A 2 8.50 -6.65 -1.67
C TYR A 2 7.62 -7.79 -1.13
N SER A 3 7.38 -7.83 0.18
CA SER A 3 6.55 -8.86 0.82
C SER A 3 5.12 -8.87 0.31
N VAL A 4 4.57 -7.70 -0.02
CA VAL A 4 3.23 -7.58 -0.63
C VAL A 4 3.24 -8.15 -2.05
N LEU A 5 4.21 -7.75 -2.87
CA LEU A 5 4.35 -8.23 -4.25
C LEU A 5 4.59 -9.73 -4.33
N ARG A 6 5.39 -10.29 -3.42
CA ARG A 6 5.61 -11.74 -3.31
C ARG A 6 4.29 -12.50 -3.11
N ARG A 7 3.35 -11.93 -2.34
CA ARG A 7 2.05 -12.56 -2.05
C ARG A 7 1.03 -12.33 -3.17
N ARG A 8 0.93 -11.09 -3.70
CA ARG A 8 -0.11 -10.71 -4.68
C ARG A 8 0.32 -10.86 -6.13
N ARG A 9 1.60 -11.01 -6.39
CA ARG A 9 2.21 -11.12 -7.73
C ARG A 9 2.12 -9.87 -8.59
N ARG A 10 1.05 -9.08 -8.46
CA ARG A 10 0.81 -7.85 -9.23
C ARG A 10 0.08 -6.83 -8.36
N ILE A 11 0.52 -5.58 -8.39
CA ILE A 11 -0.15 -4.45 -7.75
C ILE A 11 -0.13 -3.21 -8.64
N ASN A 12 -1.18 -2.39 -8.56
CA ASN A 12 -1.23 -1.08 -9.20
C ASN A 12 -0.49 -0.06 -8.34
N ILE A 13 0.42 0.71 -8.97
CA ILE A 13 1.27 1.67 -8.26
C ILE A 13 0.47 2.83 -7.67
N ALA A 14 -0.53 3.34 -8.41
CA ALA A 14 -1.35 4.46 -7.98
C ALA A 14 -2.24 4.08 -6.78
N ILE A 15 -2.84 2.89 -6.79
CA ILE A 15 -3.59 2.38 -5.64
C ILE A 15 -2.65 2.20 -4.44
N SER A 16 -1.47 1.62 -4.66
CA SER A 16 -0.47 1.40 -3.61
C SER A 16 -0.02 2.72 -2.99
N ALA A 17 0.22 3.74 -3.80
CA ALA A 17 0.58 5.08 -3.33
C ALA A 17 -0.53 5.70 -2.47
N ALA A 18 -1.79 5.57 -2.89
CA ALA A 18 -2.93 6.12 -2.18
C ALA A 18 -3.16 5.47 -0.80
N ILE A 19 -2.96 4.16 -0.67
CA ILE A 19 -3.20 3.45 0.59
C ILE A 19 -1.97 3.39 1.51
N LEU A 20 -0.76 3.66 1.00
CA LEU A 20 0.48 3.54 1.77
C LEU A 20 0.46 4.35 3.07
N PRO A 21 0.05 5.64 3.10
CA PRO A 21 0.00 6.40 4.34
C PRO A 21 -0.94 5.79 5.38
N LEU A 22 -2.08 5.22 4.93
CA LEU A 22 -3.04 4.54 5.83
C LEU A 22 -2.41 3.34 6.50
N VAL A 23 -1.63 2.57 5.75
CA VAL A 23 -0.99 1.34 6.25
C VAL A 23 0.18 1.65 7.19
N LEU A 24 0.81 2.80 7.04
CA LEU A 24 1.88 3.26 7.93
C LEU A 24 1.35 3.87 9.23
N ASP A 25 0.08 4.26 9.28
CA ASP A 25 -0.57 4.76 10.49
C ASP A 25 -0.98 3.59 11.40
N GLU A 26 -0.35 3.50 12.57
CA GLU A 26 -0.61 2.42 13.54
C GLU A 26 -2.06 2.42 14.04
N SER A 27 -2.69 3.58 14.13
CA SER A 27 -4.10 3.68 14.56
C SER A 27 -5.04 3.07 13.52
N VAL A 28 -4.74 3.24 12.24
CA VAL A 28 -5.49 2.62 11.13
C VAL A 28 -5.27 1.11 11.13
N CYS A 29 -4.03 0.66 11.29
CA CYS A 29 -3.72 -0.77 11.40
C CYS A 29 -4.51 -1.44 12.51
N ASN A 30 -4.60 -0.80 13.68
CA ASN A 30 -5.37 -1.32 14.82
C ASN A 30 -6.87 -1.38 14.54
N LEU A 31 -7.43 -0.41 13.83
CA LEU A 31 -8.84 -0.42 13.43
C LEU A 31 -9.14 -1.57 12.46
N VAL A 32 -8.26 -1.80 11.49
CA VAL A 32 -8.43 -2.88 10.52
C VAL A 32 -8.33 -4.25 11.18
N GLU A 33 -7.30 -4.48 12.01
CA GLU A 33 -7.08 -5.79 12.62
C GLU A 33 -8.05 -6.10 13.76
N ASN A 34 -8.24 -5.16 14.69
CA ASN A 34 -9.00 -5.42 15.91
C ASN A 34 -10.51 -5.21 15.75
N ARG A 35 -10.92 -4.33 14.84
CA ARG A 35 -12.33 -4.02 14.59
C ARG A 35 -12.84 -4.46 13.22
N HIS A 36 -11.97 -5.11 12.42
CA HIS A 36 -12.30 -5.58 11.07
C HIS A 36 -12.84 -4.47 10.16
N PHE A 37 -12.29 -3.25 10.29
CA PHE A 37 -12.71 -2.13 9.46
C PHE A 37 -12.27 -2.32 8.03
N SER A 38 -13.22 -2.11 7.10
CA SER A 38 -12.94 -1.99 5.67
C SER A 38 -12.39 -0.59 5.34
N LEU A 39 -11.86 -0.42 4.15
CA LEU A 39 -11.44 0.89 3.64
C LEU A 39 -12.59 1.90 3.72
N MET A 40 -13.82 1.51 3.38
CA MET A 40 -14.99 2.39 3.46
C MET A 40 -15.28 2.85 4.88
N ASN A 41 -15.14 1.98 5.89
CA ASN A 41 -15.31 2.36 7.29
C ASN A 41 -14.25 3.40 7.71
N ILE A 42 -13.00 3.23 7.28
CA ILE A 42 -11.91 4.17 7.56
C ILE A 42 -12.19 5.52 6.91
N LEU A 43 -12.63 5.55 5.66
CA LEU A 43 -12.97 6.76 4.94
C LEU A 43 -14.15 7.53 5.58
N GLN A 44 -15.13 6.83 6.14
CA GLN A 44 -16.29 7.43 6.81
C GLN A 44 -15.95 8.02 8.17
N ILE A 45 -15.16 7.30 8.98
CA ILE A 45 -14.79 7.74 10.36
C ILE A 45 -13.64 8.74 10.31
N GLY A 46 -12.80 8.66 9.27
CA GLY A 46 -11.53 9.33 9.19
C GLY A 46 -11.57 10.78 8.73
N LYS A 47 -12.75 11.43 8.56
CA LYS A 47 -12.80 12.81 8.04
C LYS A 47 -11.87 13.76 8.80
N ASN A 48 -11.77 13.64 10.12
CA ASN A 48 -10.83 14.44 10.91
C ASN A 48 -9.37 13.94 10.83
N LYS A 49 -9.14 12.64 10.58
CA LYS A 49 -7.79 12.07 10.42
C LYS A 49 -7.25 12.27 9.00
N LEU A 50 -8.14 12.44 8.02
CA LEU A 50 -7.78 12.67 6.62
C LEU A 50 -7.52 14.15 6.30
N LEU A 51 -7.64 15.07 7.27
CA LEU A 51 -7.37 16.50 7.03
C LEU A 51 -5.94 16.75 6.51
N ASN A 52 -4.96 16.02 7.04
CA ASN A 52 -3.56 16.12 6.62
C ASN A 52 -3.13 14.96 5.70
N PHE A 53 -4.09 14.21 5.16
CA PHE A 53 -3.76 13.02 4.39
C PHE A 53 -3.02 13.35 3.10
N ASN A 54 -3.34 14.46 2.48
CA ASN A 54 -2.65 14.93 1.28
C ASN A 54 -1.14 15.15 1.53
N GLU A 55 -0.77 15.77 2.66
CA GLU A 55 0.63 15.92 3.06
C GLU A 55 1.29 14.56 3.31
N GLN A 56 0.63 13.68 4.05
CA GLN A 56 1.13 12.32 4.30
C GLN A 56 1.32 11.51 3.01
N TYR A 57 0.44 11.70 2.04
CA TYR A 57 0.54 11.09 0.72
C TYR A 57 1.82 11.56 0.00
N TYR A 58 2.06 12.87 -0.06
CA TYR A 58 3.24 13.41 -0.71
C TYR A 58 4.53 13.06 0.04
N ASP A 59 4.51 12.97 1.35
CA ASP A 59 5.66 12.53 2.16
C ASP A 59 5.99 11.05 1.93
N ALA A 60 4.99 10.22 1.66
CA ALA A 60 5.18 8.80 1.41
C ALA A 60 5.63 8.48 -0.02
N LEU A 61 5.35 9.35 -1.00
CA LEU A 61 5.69 9.10 -2.40
C LEU A 61 7.20 8.87 -2.64
N PRO A 62 8.13 9.68 -2.12
CA PRO A 62 9.56 9.43 -2.31
C PRO A 62 9.99 8.06 -1.80
N VAL A 63 9.48 7.67 -0.63
CA VAL A 63 9.79 6.35 -0.03
C VAL A 63 9.29 5.21 -0.93
N LEU A 64 8.11 5.37 -1.51
CA LEU A 64 7.56 4.39 -2.46
C LEU A 64 8.42 4.31 -3.73
N VAL A 65 8.77 5.46 -4.30
CA VAL A 65 9.59 5.55 -5.52
C VAL A 65 10.97 4.94 -5.30
N ASP A 66 11.62 5.27 -4.19
CA ASP A 66 12.92 4.69 -3.83
C ASP A 66 12.83 3.18 -3.66
N GLY A 67 11.82 2.70 -2.95
CA GLY A 67 11.56 1.26 -2.77
C GLY A 67 11.32 0.54 -4.10
N VAL A 68 10.55 1.13 -5.01
CA VAL A 68 10.32 0.58 -6.36
C VAL A 68 11.61 0.57 -7.17
N SER A 69 12.39 1.64 -7.14
CA SER A 69 13.66 1.75 -7.86
C SER A 69 14.64 0.67 -7.43
N VAL A 70 14.81 0.49 -6.12
CA VAL A 70 15.67 -0.58 -5.58
C VAL A 70 15.22 -1.97 -6.05
N LEU A 71 13.91 -2.26 -6.02
CA LEU A 71 13.40 -3.56 -6.46
C LEU A 71 13.56 -3.80 -7.97
N LEU A 72 13.47 -2.73 -8.78
CA LEU A 72 13.74 -2.78 -10.22
C LEU A 72 15.23 -3.04 -10.50
N ASP A 73 16.14 -2.34 -9.80
CA ASP A 73 17.58 -2.48 -9.95
C ASP A 73 18.04 -3.91 -9.61
N PHE A 74 17.45 -4.51 -8.58
CA PHE A 74 17.68 -5.91 -8.23
C PHE A 74 16.92 -6.91 -9.10
N LYS A 75 16.16 -6.44 -10.10
CA LYS A 75 15.36 -7.28 -11.02
C LYS A 75 14.36 -8.19 -10.28
N LEU A 76 13.90 -7.77 -9.12
CA LEU A 76 12.91 -8.51 -8.31
C LEU A 76 11.48 -8.25 -8.79
N ILE A 77 11.28 -7.14 -9.48
CA ILE A 77 9.99 -6.74 -10.05
C ILE A 77 10.17 -6.22 -11.48
N LEU A 78 9.06 -6.17 -12.20
CA LEU A 78 8.92 -5.53 -13.50
C LEU A 78 7.84 -4.45 -13.40
N LEU A 79 8.07 -3.35 -14.13
CA LEU A 79 7.05 -2.31 -14.30
C LEU A 79 6.36 -2.56 -15.65
N THR A 80 5.04 -2.73 -15.61
CA THR A 80 4.21 -2.93 -16.80
C THR A 80 3.07 -1.92 -16.76
N ASP A 81 3.13 -0.88 -17.57
CA ASP A 81 2.23 0.28 -17.51
C ASP A 81 2.20 0.91 -16.12
N VAL A 82 1.08 0.78 -15.43
CA VAL A 82 0.88 1.29 -14.06
C VAL A 82 0.98 0.20 -12.98
N ASN A 83 1.45 -1.00 -13.35
CA ASN A 83 1.49 -2.13 -12.44
C ASN A 83 2.93 -2.56 -12.16
N LEU A 84 3.19 -2.91 -10.92
CA LEU A 84 4.35 -3.64 -10.47
C LEU A 84 4.03 -5.12 -10.49
N VAL A 85 4.87 -5.90 -11.15
CA VAL A 85 4.72 -7.35 -11.29
C VAL A 85 5.93 -8.03 -10.67
N PHE A 86 5.71 -9.04 -9.84
CA PHE A 86 6.79 -9.83 -9.26
C PHE A 86 7.51 -10.61 -10.36
N ALA A 87 8.83 -10.53 -10.43
CA ALA A 87 9.62 -11.24 -11.43
C ALA A 87 9.72 -12.73 -11.07
N ASP A 88 9.36 -13.61 -12.00
CA ASP A 88 9.39 -15.07 -11.77
C ASP A 88 10.80 -15.62 -11.52
N ASN A 89 11.81 -14.93 -12.05
CA ASN A 89 13.23 -15.26 -11.86
C ASN A 89 13.84 -14.54 -10.64
N ALA A 90 13.03 -13.88 -9.82
CA ALA A 90 13.53 -13.28 -8.59
C ALA A 90 14.14 -14.39 -7.73
N CYS A 91 15.46 -14.31 -7.56
CA CYS A 91 16.19 -15.20 -6.67
C CYS A 91 15.43 -15.20 -5.33
N GLN A 92 15.12 -16.38 -4.80
CA GLN A 92 14.48 -16.48 -3.50
C GLN A 92 15.40 -15.80 -2.48
N MET A 93 15.14 -14.52 -2.21
CA MET A 93 15.74 -13.91 -1.04
C MET A 93 15.32 -14.78 0.13
N GLN A 94 16.32 -15.34 0.82
CA GLN A 94 16.09 -16.13 2.04
C GLN A 94 15.05 -15.40 2.88
N ASP A 95 14.10 -16.16 3.41
CA ASP A 95 13.09 -15.65 4.33
C ASP A 95 13.79 -14.91 5.47
N CYS A 96 13.97 -13.60 5.31
CA CYS A 96 14.29 -12.76 6.44
C CYS A 96 13.11 -12.91 7.39
N ASN A 97 13.35 -13.29 8.63
CA ASN A 97 12.34 -13.27 9.68
C ASN A 97 11.69 -11.89 9.67
N GLU A 98 10.51 -11.81 9.05
CA GLU A 98 9.75 -10.57 9.01
C GLU A 98 9.38 -10.23 10.46
N SER A 99 9.61 -8.99 10.86
CA SER A 99 9.18 -8.54 12.17
C SER A 99 7.65 -8.64 12.26
N MET A 100 7.11 -8.90 13.45
CA MET A 100 5.65 -8.93 13.67
C MET A 100 4.96 -7.66 13.17
N ARG A 101 5.64 -6.51 13.26
CA ARG A 101 5.15 -5.22 12.73
C ARG A 101 5.05 -5.25 11.20
N LEU A 102 6.03 -5.81 10.51
CA LEU A 102 6.02 -5.90 9.06
C LEU A 102 4.91 -6.84 8.57
N GLU A 103 4.73 -7.97 9.22
CA GLU A 103 3.63 -8.89 8.89
C GLU A 103 2.25 -8.23 9.06
N LYS A 104 2.07 -7.46 10.13
CA LYS A 104 0.86 -6.67 10.36
C LYS A 104 0.61 -5.67 9.23
N ILE A 105 1.63 -4.89 8.86
CA ILE A 105 1.57 -3.92 7.77
C ILE A 105 1.19 -4.61 6.44
N VAL A 106 1.80 -5.76 6.14
CA VAL A 106 1.53 -6.52 4.91
C VAL A 106 0.09 -7.05 4.87
N ARG A 107 -0.43 -7.54 6.02
CA ARG A 107 -1.84 -7.98 6.10
C ARG A 107 -2.81 -6.82 5.89
N VAL A 108 -2.61 -5.72 6.60
CA VAL A 108 -3.47 -4.52 6.49
C VAL A 108 -3.41 -3.94 5.07
N PHE A 109 -2.21 -3.86 4.47
CA PHE A 109 -2.06 -3.46 3.08
C PHE A 109 -2.90 -4.34 2.15
N SER A 110 -2.80 -5.65 2.29
CA SER A 110 -3.52 -6.59 1.42
C SER A 110 -5.04 -6.45 1.53
N LEU A 111 -5.57 -6.20 2.73
CA LEU A 111 -7.00 -5.97 2.96
C LEU A 111 -7.46 -4.65 2.35
N LEU A 112 -6.78 -3.55 2.66
CA LEU A 112 -7.13 -2.23 2.13
C LEU A 112 -6.95 -2.15 0.60
N TYR A 113 -5.93 -2.80 0.07
CA TYR A 113 -5.71 -2.87 -1.36
C TYR A 113 -6.84 -3.63 -2.06
N HIS A 114 -7.31 -4.74 -1.50
CA HIS A 114 -8.44 -5.49 -2.05
C HIS A 114 -9.71 -4.64 -2.13
N ASP A 115 -9.99 -3.86 -1.09
CA ASP A 115 -11.13 -2.93 -1.11
C ASP A 115 -10.93 -1.82 -2.15
N ALA A 116 -9.71 -1.27 -2.23
CA ALA A 116 -9.37 -0.17 -3.14
C ALA A 116 -9.41 -0.57 -4.62
N GLU A 117 -8.97 -1.79 -4.97
CA GLU A 117 -8.98 -2.25 -6.36
C GLU A 117 -10.39 -2.40 -6.96
N ASN A 118 -11.42 -2.53 -6.10
CA ASN A 118 -12.82 -2.56 -6.51
C ASN A 118 -13.43 -1.15 -6.69
N MET A 119 -12.68 -0.10 -6.37
CA MET A 119 -13.10 1.29 -6.52
C MET A 119 -12.50 1.91 -7.79
N LYS A 120 -13.20 2.90 -8.36
CA LYS A 120 -12.57 3.75 -9.37
C LYS A 120 -11.46 4.58 -8.72
N LEU A 121 -10.28 4.62 -9.35
CA LEU A 121 -9.11 5.33 -8.83
C LEU A 121 -9.42 6.81 -8.50
N SER A 122 -10.17 7.49 -9.37
CA SER A 122 -10.60 8.88 -9.16
C SER A 122 -11.48 9.05 -7.91
N ASN A 123 -12.31 8.06 -7.60
CA ASN A 123 -13.13 8.08 -6.38
C ASN A 123 -12.27 7.85 -5.14
N LEU A 124 -11.32 6.92 -5.20
CA LEU A 124 -10.38 6.66 -4.12
C LEU A 124 -9.60 7.93 -3.76
N TYR A 125 -8.99 8.58 -4.75
CA TYR A 125 -8.22 9.81 -4.54
C TYR A 125 -9.07 10.94 -3.98
N ARG A 126 -10.28 11.14 -4.52
CA ARG A 126 -11.21 12.15 -4.01
C ARG A 126 -11.63 11.89 -2.56
N GLN A 127 -11.92 10.63 -2.19
CA GLN A 127 -12.33 10.28 -0.84
C GLN A 127 -11.20 10.40 0.18
N LEU A 128 -9.96 10.18 -0.26
CA LEU A 128 -8.76 10.39 0.53
C LEU A 128 -8.30 11.86 0.56
N ASN A 129 -9.00 12.75 -0.16
CA ASN A 129 -8.65 14.17 -0.26
C ASN A 129 -7.24 14.38 -0.82
N ILE A 130 -6.82 13.55 -1.78
CA ILE A 130 -5.55 13.69 -2.49
C ILE A 130 -5.76 14.63 -3.66
N GLU A 131 -5.02 15.73 -3.67
CA GLU A 131 -4.96 16.71 -4.77
C GLU A 131 -3.75 16.37 -5.65
N LEU A 132 -4.00 16.18 -6.94
CA LEU A 132 -2.98 15.88 -7.94
C LEU A 132 -2.62 17.13 -8.75
#